data_dd08dcac8512616bd31b7f498dcf1f83
#
_entry.id   dd08dcac8512616bd31b7f498dcf1f83
#
_cell.length_a   1.000
_cell.length_b   1.000
_cell.length_c   1.000
_cell.angle_alpha   90.00
_cell.angle_beta   90.00
_cell.angle_gamma   90.00
#
_symmetry.space_group_name_H-M   'P 1'
#
loop_
_entity.id
_entity.type
_entity.pdbx_description
1 polymer ?
#
loop_
_entity_poly.entity_id
_entity_poly.type
_entity_poly.pdbx_seq_one_letter_code
_entity_poly.pdbx_strand_id
1 'polypeptide(L)' 'MSKRVYITLPDKVYEALQQLAVGQGRPVANLAAYLVERAVEQAQSQDKDPEGKIQPKI' A
#
# COMPACT_ATOMS: atom_id res chain seq x y z
N MET A 1 -6.81 4.36 -17.14
CA MET A 1 -7.96 4.03 -16.47
C MET A 1 -7.73 3.42 -15.15
N SER A 2 -8.53 3.69 -14.19
CA SER A 2 -8.38 3.14 -12.85
C SER A 2 -9.26 1.93 -12.66
N LYS A 3 -8.79 1.01 -11.88
CA LYS A 3 -9.58 -0.17 -11.57
C LYS A 3 -9.78 -0.24 -10.07
N ARG A 4 -10.87 -0.87 -9.67
CA ARG A 4 -11.18 -0.99 -8.27
C ARG A 4 -10.75 -2.31 -7.72
N VAL A 5 -10.37 -2.30 -6.47
CA VAL A 5 -10.04 -3.53 -5.79
C VAL A 5 -10.59 -3.42 -4.37
N TYR A 6 -11.10 -4.52 -3.85
CA TYR A 6 -11.65 -4.53 -2.51
C TYR A 6 -10.77 -5.38 -1.64
N ILE A 7 -10.32 -4.82 -0.53
CA ILE A 7 -9.46 -5.55 0.39
C ILE A 7 -10.03 -5.46 1.79
N THR A 8 -9.74 -6.46 2.58
CA THR A 8 -10.16 -6.50 3.96
C THR A 8 -8.92 -6.32 4.84
N LEU A 9 -9.00 -5.41 5.78
CA LEU A 9 -7.89 -5.14 6.66
C LEU A 9 -8.24 -5.54 8.08
N PRO A 10 -7.27 -5.99 8.85
CA PRO A 10 -7.49 -6.22 10.27
C PRO A 10 -7.87 -4.91 10.94
N ASP A 11 -8.64 -5.00 12.00
CA ASP A 11 -9.12 -3.80 12.68
C ASP A 11 -8.01 -2.86 13.06
N LYS A 12 -6.94 -3.39 13.60
CA LYS A 12 -5.85 -2.55 14.04
C LYS A 12 -5.22 -1.79 12.89
N VAL A 13 -5.09 -2.45 11.75
CA VAL A 13 -4.50 -1.82 10.58
C VAL A 13 -5.44 -0.75 10.05
N TYR A 14 -6.72 -1.03 10.05
CA TYR A 14 -7.69 -0.07 9.55
C TYR A 14 -7.69 1.17 10.44
N GLU A 15 -7.65 0.98 11.75
CA GLU A 15 -7.65 2.11 12.66
C GLU A 15 -6.41 2.95 12.49
N ALA A 16 -5.27 2.32 12.33
CA ALA A 16 -4.03 3.06 12.11
C ALA A 16 -4.10 3.84 10.80
N LEU A 17 -4.66 3.23 9.77
CA LEU A 17 -4.80 3.89 8.49
C LEU A 17 -5.72 5.10 8.62
N GLN A 18 -6.80 4.95 9.38
CA GLN A 18 -7.72 6.03 9.58
C GLN A 18 -7.05 7.20 10.28
N GLN A 19 -6.28 6.92 11.31
CA GLN A 19 -5.58 7.97 12.02
C GLN A 19 -4.58 8.68 11.15
N LEU A 20 -3.87 7.94 10.31
CA LEU A 20 -2.94 8.55 9.40
C LEU A 20 -3.66 9.44 8.40
N ALA A 21 -4.80 8.99 7.92
CA ALA A 21 -5.57 9.78 6.96
C ALA A 21 -6.03 11.08 7.57
N VAL A 22 -6.51 11.02 8.81
CA VAL A 22 -6.96 12.22 9.49
C VAL A 22 -5.79 13.18 9.67
N GLY A 23 -4.65 12.66 10.08
CA GLY A 23 -3.48 13.50 10.28
C GLY A 23 -3.00 14.17 9.01
N GLN A 24 -3.26 13.55 7.86
CA GLN A 24 -2.85 14.11 6.60
C GLN A 24 -3.97 14.88 5.91
N GLY A 25 -5.14 14.89 6.50
CA GLY A 25 -6.26 15.63 5.94
C GLY A 25 -6.79 15.04 4.65
N ARG A 26 -6.73 13.73 4.50
CA ARG A 26 -7.23 13.11 3.29
C ARG A 26 -8.13 11.93 3.63
N PRO A 27 -9.02 11.56 2.71
CA PRO A 27 -9.89 10.41 2.95
C PRO A 27 -9.10 9.12 3.08
N VAL A 28 -9.65 8.19 3.83
CA VAL A 28 -8.99 6.91 4.05
C VAL A 28 -8.74 6.20 2.71
N ALA A 29 -9.72 6.24 1.82
CA ALA A 29 -9.57 5.55 0.55
C ALA A 29 -8.42 6.12 -0.28
N ASN A 30 -8.26 7.44 -0.26
CA ASN A 30 -7.17 8.05 -0.99
C ASN A 30 -5.83 7.68 -0.40
N LEU A 31 -5.74 7.69 0.91
CA LEU A 31 -4.48 7.32 1.54
C LEU A 31 -4.16 5.87 1.27
N ALA A 32 -5.15 4.99 1.31
CA ALA A 32 -4.92 3.59 1.05
C ALA A 32 -4.40 3.39 -0.38
N ALA A 33 -4.98 4.08 -1.34
CA ALA A 33 -4.52 3.97 -2.72
C ALA A 33 -3.09 4.45 -2.86
N TYR A 34 -2.77 5.54 -2.20
CA TYR A 34 -1.42 6.09 -2.26
C TYR A 34 -0.41 5.10 -1.68
N LEU A 35 -0.75 4.49 -0.56
CA LEU A 35 0.16 3.54 0.06
C LEU A 35 0.36 2.31 -0.80
N VAL A 36 -0.69 1.85 -1.45
CA VAL A 36 -0.57 0.71 -2.35
C VAL A 36 0.33 1.07 -3.53
N GLU A 37 0.18 2.26 -4.08
CA GLU A 37 1.02 2.68 -5.18
C GLU A 37 2.47 2.70 -4.77
N ARG A 38 2.75 3.21 -3.58
CA ARG A 38 4.11 3.27 -3.11
C ARG A 38 4.68 1.87 -2.92
N ALA A 39 3.88 0.97 -2.39
CA ALA A 39 4.33 -0.39 -2.15
C ALA A 39 4.63 -1.10 -3.47
N VAL A 40 3.80 -0.87 -4.47
CA VAL A 40 4.02 -1.48 -5.77
C VAL A 40 5.28 -0.94 -6.42
N GLU A 41 5.49 0.36 -6.31
CA GLU A 41 6.68 0.97 -6.88
C GLU A 41 7.93 0.39 -6.24
N GLN A 42 7.90 0.21 -4.94
CA GLN A 42 9.06 -0.34 -4.27
C GLN A 42 9.29 -1.79 -4.67
N ALA A 43 8.23 -2.55 -4.83
CA ALA A 43 8.37 -3.93 -5.24
C ALA A 43 8.93 -4.02 -6.64
N GLN A 44 8.50 -3.14 -7.53
CA GLN A 44 9.00 -3.15 -8.89
C GLN A 44 10.46 -2.74 -8.94
N SER A 45 10.84 -1.82 -8.09
CA SER A 45 12.22 -1.42 -8.02
C SER A 45 13.10 -2.59 -7.60
N GLN A 46 12.66 -3.33 -6.63
CA GLN A 46 13.41 -4.46 -6.18
C GLN A 46 13.45 -5.55 -7.23
N ASP A 47 12.40 -5.66 -8.00
CA ASP A 47 12.36 -6.62 -9.05
C ASP A 47 13.43 -6.44 -10.03
N LYS A 48 13.89 -5.22 -10.24
CA LYS A 48 14.92 -4.99 -11.17
C LYS A 48 16.22 -5.50 -10.70
N ASP A 49 16.36 -5.77 -9.43
CA ASP A 49 17.56 -6.29 -8.88
C ASP A 49 17.86 -7.61 -9.51
N PRO A 50 18.94 -7.80 -10.13
CA PRO A 50 19.27 -9.04 -10.77
C PRO A 50 19.33 -10.15 -9.80
N GLU A 51 19.72 -9.87 -8.64
CA GLU A 51 19.81 -10.84 -7.70
C GLU A 51 18.60 -11.13 -7.22
N GLY A 52 17.84 -10.34 -7.47
CA GLY A 52 16.62 -10.49 -7.04
C GLY A 52 16.17 -11.42 -6.24
N LYS A 53 16.29 -11.86 -5.94
CA LYS A 53 15.89 -12.69 -5.33
C LYS A 53 15.27 -12.42 -4.27
N ILE A 54 14.73 -12.25 -3.95
CA ILE A 54 14.27 -11.97 -2.99
C ILE A 54 13.10 -12.07 -2.73
N GLN A 55 12.45 -12.32 -2.67
CA GLN A 55 11.45 -12.43 -2.53
C GLN A 55 10.89 -12.52 -1.62
N PRO A 56 10.45 -12.45 -1.14
CA PRO A 56 9.92 -12.50 -0.25
C PRO A 56 8.82 -12.94 0.01
N LYS A 57 8.36 -13.12 0.18
CA LYS A 57 7.53 -13.48 0.40
C LYS A 57 6.85 -13.21 0.97
N ILE A 58 6.28 -13.12 1.21
CA ILE A 58 5.57 -12.83 1.66
C ILE A 58 5.02 -13.23 1.78
#